data_85258c23262a75eb9c3288383c0186b4
#
_entry.id   85258c23262a75eb9c3288383c0186b4
#
_cell.length_a   1.000
_cell.length_b   1.000
_cell.length_c   1.000
_cell.angle_alpha   90.00
_cell.angle_beta   90.00
_cell.angle_gamma   90.00
#
_symmetry.space_group_name_H-M   'P 1'
#
loop_
_entity.id
_entity.type
_entity.pdbx_description
1 polymer ?
#
loop_
_entity_poly.entity_id
_entity_poly.type
_entity_poly.pdbx_seq_one_letter_code
_entity_poly.pdbx_strand_id
1 'polypeptide(L)'
;MSVYVLALFIGVVAGLRAMIAPAAVSWAARLGWLPLQGTPLAFFGFTATPYIFTVLAVIELVTDQLPETPSRKVPLQFGARIVLGALSGAAISGAHGGLAGGSIVGVLGAVVGAVGAVIGTLGGAKVRSSLANMFGRDAPAALIEDVVGIVAAALIVVSMHGF
;
A
#
# COMPACT_ATOMS: atom_id res chain seq x y z
N MET A 1 -16.20 5.13 -7.29
CA MET A 1 -15.81 5.27 -5.86
C MET A 1 -14.93 6.52 -5.76
N SER A 2 -14.98 7.31 -4.68
CA SER A 2 -14.12 8.52 -4.58
C SER A 2 -12.65 8.11 -4.58
N VAL A 3 -11.79 8.86 -5.29
CA VAL A 3 -10.33 8.62 -5.35
C VAL A 3 -9.68 8.66 -3.96
N TYR A 4 -10.23 9.46 -3.04
CA TYR A 4 -9.74 9.52 -1.66
C TYR A 4 -10.09 8.26 -0.85
N VAL A 5 -11.21 7.59 -1.16
CA VAL A 5 -11.55 6.30 -0.57
C VAL A 5 -10.53 5.24 -1.02
N LEU A 6 -10.17 5.25 -2.31
CA LEU A 6 -9.11 4.38 -2.83
C LEU A 6 -7.75 4.69 -2.20
N ALA A 7 -7.43 5.99 -2.04
CA ALA A 7 -6.20 6.43 -1.37
C ALA A 7 -6.15 5.98 0.09
N LEU A 8 -7.29 6.01 0.82
CA LEU A 8 -7.38 5.50 2.18
C LEU A 8 -7.10 4.00 2.22
N PHE A 9 -7.78 3.23 1.37
CA PHE A 9 -7.65 1.77 1.37
C PHE A 9 -6.27 1.31 0.92
N ILE A 10 -5.65 1.95 -0.08
CA ILE A 10 -4.26 1.60 -0.44
C ILE A 10 -3.29 1.94 0.69
N GLY A 11 -3.56 3.00 1.45
CA GLY A 11 -2.84 3.32 2.67
C GLY A 11 -3.00 2.22 3.73
N VAL A 12 -4.22 1.74 3.96
CA VAL A 12 -4.46 0.60 4.87
C VAL A 12 -3.66 -0.62 4.43
N VAL A 13 -3.62 -0.92 3.14
CA VAL A 13 -2.79 -2.01 2.59
C VAL A 13 -1.31 -1.78 2.91
N ALA A 14 -0.79 -0.54 2.72
CA ALA A 14 0.60 -0.20 3.08
C ALA A 14 0.86 -0.37 4.59
N GLY A 15 -0.15 -0.11 5.42
CA GLY A 15 -0.09 -0.33 6.87
C GLY A 15 -0.05 -1.82 7.23
N LEU A 16 -0.70 -2.68 6.49
CA LEU A 16 -0.63 -4.14 6.66
C LEU A 16 0.71 -4.67 6.13
N ARG A 17 1.06 -4.32 4.87
CA ARG A 17 2.26 -4.73 4.15
C ARG A 17 2.84 -3.56 3.37
N ALA A 18 4.01 -3.08 3.78
CA ALA A 18 4.59 -1.84 3.28
C ALA A 18 4.78 -1.83 1.77
N MET A 19 5.27 -2.93 1.19
CA MET A 19 5.64 -3.02 -0.23
C MET A 19 4.50 -3.45 -1.16
N ILE A 20 3.40 -4.02 -0.65
CA ILE A 20 2.27 -4.43 -1.50
C ILE A 20 1.58 -3.22 -2.13
N ALA A 21 1.41 -2.13 -1.38
CA ALA A 21 0.76 -0.92 -1.89
C ALA A 21 1.52 -0.28 -3.06
N PRO A 22 2.83 0.05 -2.94
CA PRO A 22 3.58 0.62 -4.06
C PRO A 22 3.74 -0.38 -5.22
N ALA A 23 3.81 -1.69 -4.96
CA ALA A 23 3.81 -2.69 -6.03
C ALA A 23 2.52 -2.63 -6.85
N ALA A 24 1.35 -2.63 -6.20
CA ALA A 24 0.06 -2.56 -6.86
C ALA A 24 -0.11 -1.26 -7.68
N VAL A 25 0.25 -0.11 -7.09
CA VAL A 25 0.22 1.20 -7.77
C VAL A 25 1.16 1.22 -8.97
N SER A 26 2.35 0.63 -8.85
CA SER A 26 3.32 0.56 -9.96
C SER A 26 2.79 -0.28 -11.13
N TRP A 27 2.14 -1.40 -10.86
CA TRP A 27 1.51 -2.20 -11.89
C TRP A 27 0.36 -1.44 -12.56
N ALA A 28 -0.50 -0.75 -11.79
CA ALA A 28 -1.57 0.08 -12.35
C ALA A 28 -1.01 1.19 -13.25
N ALA A 29 0.06 1.87 -12.84
CA ALA A 29 0.73 2.91 -13.62
C ALA A 29 1.38 2.32 -14.89
N ARG A 30 2.02 1.15 -14.81
CA ARG A 30 2.67 0.48 -15.94
C ARG A 30 1.66 -0.01 -16.98
N LEU A 31 0.50 -0.47 -16.54
CA LEU A 31 -0.60 -0.93 -17.40
C LEU A 31 -1.40 0.22 -18.02
N GLY A 32 -1.08 1.47 -17.67
CA GLY A 32 -1.76 2.65 -18.19
C GLY A 32 -3.09 2.95 -17.51
N TRP A 33 -3.42 2.26 -16.41
CA TRP A 33 -4.64 2.51 -15.63
C TRP A 33 -4.49 3.73 -14.70
N LEU A 34 -3.24 4.11 -14.40
CA LEU A 34 -2.89 5.31 -13.63
C LEU A 34 -2.00 6.23 -14.48
N PRO A 35 -2.53 7.30 -15.08
CA PRO A 35 -1.74 8.23 -15.89
C PRO A 35 -0.92 9.17 -14.99
N LEU A 36 0.30 8.76 -14.66
CA LEU A 36 1.24 9.51 -13.82
C LEU A 36 2.29 10.30 -14.60
N GLN A 37 2.23 10.27 -15.95
CA GLN A 37 3.16 10.99 -16.81
C GLN A 37 3.09 12.50 -16.55
N GLY A 38 4.26 13.13 -16.45
CA GLY A 38 4.35 14.56 -16.15
C GLY A 38 4.17 14.93 -14.67
N THR A 39 3.99 13.94 -13.79
CA THR A 39 3.96 14.16 -12.34
C THR A 39 5.27 13.71 -11.69
N PRO A 40 5.60 14.19 -10.47
CA PRO A 40 6.76 13.70 -9.72
C PRO A 40 6.71 12.20 -9.42
N LEU A 41 5.53 11.58 -9.52
CA LEU A 41 5.30 10.16 -9.26
C LEU A 41 5.33 9.29 -10.52
N ALA A 42 5.74 9.85 -11.67
CA ALA A 42 5.88 9.13 -12.93
C ALA A 42 6.78 7.89 -12.83
N PHE A 43 7.72 7.87 -11.86
CA PHE A 43 8.61 6.73 -11.62
C PHE A 43 7.86 5.43 -11.30
N PHE A 44 6.64 5.50 -10.73
CA PHE A 44 5.83 4.30 -10.52
C PHE A 44 5.53 3.54 -11.82
N GLY A 45 5.40 4.27 -12.95
CA GLY A 45 5.14 3.68 -14.28
C GLY A 45 6.37 3.24 -15.05
N PHE A 46 7.59 3.40 -14.51
CA PHE A 46 8.81 2.95 -15.21
C PHE A 46 8.84 1.43 -15.31
N THR A 47 9.45 0.91 -16.39
CA THR A 47 9.43 -0.51 -16.69
C THR A 47 9.96 -1.40 -15.56
N ALA A 48 10.99 -0.95 -14.85
CA ALA A 48 11.62 -1.72 -13.77
C ALA A 48 10.87 -1.62 -12.43
N THR A 49 10.15 -0.52 -12.19
CA THR A 49 9.59 -0.20 -10.88
C THR A 49 8.61 -1.24 -10.34
N PRO A 50 7.62 -1.75 -11.12
CA PRO A 50 6.70 -2.76 -10.61
C PRO A 50 7.41 -4.07 -10.25
N TYR A 51 8.44 -4.45 -10.99
CA TYR A 51 9.22 -5.65 -10.68
C TYR A 51 10.03 -5.49 -9.40
N ILE A 52 10.66 -4.32 -9.20
CA ILE A 52 11.42 -4.01 -7.99
C ILE A 52 10.49 -4.06 -6.77
N PHE A 53 9.35 -3.36 -6.79
CA PHE A 53 8.42 -3.38 -5.67
C PHE A 53 7.78 -4.76 -5.46
N THR A 54 7.55 -5.55 -6.52
CA THR A 54 7.07 -6.92 -6.37
C THR A 54 8.09 -7.80 -5.67
N VAL A 55 9.37 -7.71 -6.04
CA VAL A 55 10.43 -8.45 -5.36
C VAL A 55 10.55 -8.05 -3.90
N LEU A 56 10.50 -6.74 -3.62
CA LEU A 56 10.52 -6.24 -2.24
C LEU A 56 9.28 -6.69 -1.44
N ALA A 57 8.10 -6.74 -2.06
CA ALA A 57 6.89 -7.27 -1.43
C ALA A 57 7.03 -8.77 -1.10
N VAL A 58 7.59 -9.57 -2.01
CA VAL A 58 7.85 -10.99 -1.76
C VAL A 58 8.86 -11.17 -0.62
N ILE A 59 9.92 -10.37 -0.61
CA ILE A 59 10.91 -10.39 0.49
C ILE A 59 10.22 -10.02 1.81
N GLU A 60 9.37 -8.98 1.83
CA GLU A 60 8.61 -8.61 3.04
C GLU A 60 7.72 -9.75 3.51
N LEU A 61 6.97 -10.41 2.61
CA LEU A 61 6.10 -11.54 2.95
C LEU A 61 6.88 -12.70 3.58
N VAL A 62 8.06 -13.01 3.05
CA VAL A 62 8.92 -14.08 3.57
C VAL A 62 9.52 -13.68 4.91
N THR A 63 10.08 -12.48 5.02
CA THR A 63 10.76 -12.04 6.25
C THR A 63 9.79 -11.86 7.42
N ASP A 64 8.56 -11.42 7.16
CA ASP A 64 7.53 -11.26 8.20
C ASP A 64 7.02 -12.59 8.79
N GLN A 65 7.38 -13.74 8.19
CA GLN A 65 7.13 -15.07 8.74
C GLN A 65 8.24 -15.52 9.71
N LEU A 66 9.38 -14.80 9.71
CA LEU A 66 10.52 -15.18 10.56
C LEU A 66 10.32 -14.67 12.00
N PRO A 67 10.67 -15.49 13.02
CA PRO A 67 10.43 -15.14 14.42
C PRO A 67 11.26 -13.94 14.90
N GLU A 68 12.37 -13.63 14.24
CA GLU A 68 13.29 -12.55 14.60
C GLU A 68 12.92 -11.19 13.97
N THR A 69 11.81 -11.13 13.20
CA THR A 69 11.43 -9.89 12.50
C THR A 69 10.99 -8.82 13.51
N PRO A 70 11.58 -7.61 13.45
CA PRO A 70 11.20 -6.53 14.33
C PRO A 70 9.71 -6.17 14.19
N SER A 71 9.10 -5.78 15.30
CA SER A 71 7.70 -5.36 15.30
C SER A 71 7.46 -4.19 14.31
N ARG A 72 6.38 -4.27 13.54
CA ARG A 72 5.93 -3.19 12.64
C ARG A 72 5.69 -1.83 13.33
N LYS A 73 5.64 -1.82 14.67
CA LYS A 73 5.50 -0.60 15.49
C LYS A 73 6.83 0.07 15.79
N VAL A 74 7.96 -0.56 15.45
CA VAL A 74 9.28 0.08 15.55
C VAL A 74 9.29 1.33 14.67
N PRO A 75 9.79 2.48 15.16
CA PRO A 75 9.67 3.77 14.48
C PRO A 75 10.08 3.77 13.01
N LEU A 76 11.14 3.06 12.66
CA LEU A 76 11.62 2.96 11.28
C LEU A 76 10.61 2.24 10.38
N GLN A 77 10.09 1.09 10.80
CA GLN A 77 9.11 0.33 10.01
C GLN A 77 7.76 1.05 9.95
N PHE A 78 7.35 1.66 11.06
CA PHE A 78 6.12 2.45 11.12
C PHE A 78 6.20 3.66 10.18
N GLY A 79 7.32 4.40 10.22
CA GLY A 79 7.58 5.53 9.32
C GLY A 79 7.59 5.12 7.84
N ALA A 80 8.26 4.02 7.50
CA ALA A 80 8.27 3.50 6.13
C ALA A 80 6.85 3.20 5.61
N ARG A 81 5.99 2.59 6.43
CA ARG A 81 4.59 2.29 6.06
C ARG A 81 3.78 3.56 5.81
N ILE A 82 3.97 4.59 6.65
CA ILE A 82 3.32 5.90 6.47
C ILE A 82 3.78 6.55 5.17
N VAL A 83 5.08 6.59 4.90
CA VAL A 83 5.64 7.18 3.67
C VAL A 83 5.14 6.45 2.42
N LEU A 84 5.18 5.12 2.42
CA LEU A 84 4.73 4.33 1.27
C LEU A 84 3.21 4.41 1.06
N GLY A 85 2.43 4.48 2.14
CA GLY A 85 1.00 4.74 2.09
C GLY A 85 0.68 6.13 1.54
N ALA A 86 1.44 7.15 1.97
CA ALA A 86 1.32 8.51 1.45
C ALA A 86 1.64 8.57 -0.04
N LEU A 87 2.76 7.99 -0.48
CA LEU A 87 3.16 7.98 -1.88
C LEU A 87 2.14 7.24 -2.77
N SER A 88 1.65 6.08 -2.30
CA SER A 88 0.64 5.30 -3.02
C SER A 88 -0.70 6.04 -3.12
N GLY A 89 -1.14 6.68 -2.02
CA GLY A 89 -2.34 7.49 -2.00
C GLY A 89 -2.23 8.75 -2.88
N ALA A 90 -1.06 9.40 -2.87
CA ALA A 90 -0.76 10.54 -3.75
C ALA A 90 -0.81 10.12 -5.23
N ALA A 91 -0.28 8.96 -5.56
CA ALA A 91 -0.28 8.45 -6.94
C ALA A 91 -1.70 8.20 -7.45
N ILE A 92 -2.55 7.54 -6.65
CA ILE A 92 -3.94 7.28 -7.00
C ILE A 92 -4.71 8.59 -7.21
N SER A 93 -4.59 9.52 -6.26
CA SER A 93 -5.36 10.77 -6.31
C SER A 93 -4.79 11.73 -7.34
N GLY A 94 -3.47 11.83 -7.46
CA GLY A 94 -2.80 12.72 -8.40
C GLY A 94 -3.04 12.36 -9.86
N ALA A 95 -3.18 11.08 -10.18
CA ALA A 95 -3.52 10.62 -11.53
C ALA A 95 -4.88 11.16 -12.03
N HIS A 96 -5.80 11.42 -11.12
CA HIS A 96 -7.16 11.92 -11.45
C HIS A 96 -7.28 13.46 -11.38
N GLY A 97 -6.27 14.14 -10.87
CA GLY A 97 -6.28 15.61 -10.68
C GLY A 97 -5.84 16.43 -11.89
N GLY A 98 -5.41 15.78 -12.98
CA GLY A 98 -4.81 16.45 -14.13
C GLY A 98 -3.48 17.16 -13.80
N LEU A 99 -2.82 17.75 -14.81
CA LEU A 99 -1.51 18.38 -14.66
C LEU A 99 -1.51 19.59 -13.70
N ALA A 100 -2.59 20.37 -13.67
CA ALA A 100 -2.70 21.56 -12.83
C ALA A 100 -3.27 21.28 -11.44
N GLY A 101 -4.20 20.32 -11.33
CA GLY A 101 -4.80 19.90 -10.06
C GLY A 101 -4.02 18.81 -9.33
N GLY A 102 -3.08 18.19 -10.02
CA GLY A 102 -2.29 17.05 -9.50
C GLY A 102 -1.56 17.33 -8.20
N SER A 103 -1.17 18.58 -7.98
CA SER A 103 -0.45 18.96 -6.75
C SER A 103 -1.37 18.93 -5.51
N ILE A 104 -2.52 19.58 -5.53
CA ILE A 104 -3.42 19.66 -4.35
C ILE A 104 -4.12 18.32 -4.12
N VAL A 105 -4.69 17.74 -5.18
CA VAL A 105 -5.39 16.44 -5.10
C VAL A 105 -4.41 15.34 -4.69
N GLY A 106 -3.18 15.36 -5.21
CA GLY A 106 -2.13 14.45 -4.83
C GLY A 106 -1.69 14.61 -3.36
N VAL A 107 -1.55 15.84 -2.87
CA VAL A 107 -1.21 16.11 -1.46
C VAL A 107 -2.32 15.62 -0.53
N LEU A 108 -3.58 15.88 -0.85
CA LEU A 108 -4.71 15.35 -0.07
C LEU A 108 -4.71 13.82 -0.07
N GLY A 109 -4.45 13.21 -1.24
CA GLY A 109 -4.30 11.75 -1.35
C GLY A 109 -3.15 11.20 -0.53
N ALA A 110 -2.03 11.94 -0.45
CA ALA A 110 -0.90 11.57 0.41
C ALA A 110 -1.30 11.56 1.89
N VAL A 111 -1.98 12.60 2.35
CA VAL A 111 -2.45 12.69 3.74
C VAL A 111 -3.42 11.56 4.05
N VAL A 112 -4.40 11.31 3.17
CA VAL A 112 -5.39 10.24 3.34
C VAL A 112 -4.72 8.86 3.32
N GLY A 113 -3.75 8.63 2.42
CA GLY A 113 -2.97 7.40 2.37
C GLY A 113 -2.10 7.19 3.61
N ALA A 114 -1.50 8.26 4.15
CA ALA A 114 -0.76 8.20 5.41
C ALA A 114 -1.67 7.81 6.59
N VAL A 115 -2.85 8.42 6.68
CA VAL A 115 -3.87 8.06 7.70
C VAL A 115 -4.28 6.58 7.55
N GLY A 116 -4.52 6.14 6.32
CA GLY A 116 -4.79 4.73 6.03
C GLY A 116 -3.67 3.81 6.51
N ALA A 117 -2.41 4.19 6.31
CA ALA A 117 -1.26 3.39 6.75
C ALA A 117 -1.17 3.29 8.28
N VAL A 118 -1.48 4.37 9.01
CA VAL A 118 -1.58 4.33 10.48
C VAL A 118 -2.68 3.36 10.92
N ILE A 119 -3.88 3.47 10.33
CA ILE A 119 -5.02 2.59 10.64
C ILE A 119 -4.65 1.13 10.34
N GLY A 120 -4.07 0.85 9.16
CA GLY A 120 -3.65 -0.49 8.75
C GLY A 120 -2.58 -1.08 9.67
N THR A 121 -1.58 -0.29 10.06
CA THR A 121 -0.50 -0.77 10.95
C THR A 121 -1.02 -1.10 12.34
N LEU A 122 -1.79 -0.19 12.96
CA LEU A 122 -2.27 -0.38 14.32
C LEU A 122 -3.41 -1.39 14.38
N GLY A 123 -4.36 -1.31 13.43
CA GLY A 123 -5.49 -2.24 13.32
C GLY A 123 -5.02 -3.65 12.96
N GLY A 124 -4.16 -3.77 11.94
CA GLY A 124 -3.58 -5.05 11.53
C GLY A 124 -2.79 -5.73 12.65
N ALA A 125 -2.01 -4.95 13.41
CA ALA A 125 -1.28 -5.50 14.56
C ALA A 125 -2.23 -6.08 15.63
N LYS A 126 -3.37 -5.41 15.90
CA LYS A 126 -4.38 -5.92 16.85
C LYS A 126 -5.07 -7.19 16.33
N VAL A 127 -5.52 -7.16 15.06
CA VAL A 127 -6.18 -8.31 14.43
C VAL A 127 -5.24 -9.50 14.38
N ARG A 128 -3.99 -9.31 13.95
CA ARG A 128 -2.98 -10.37 13.91
C ARG A 128 -2.76 -10.98 15.31
N SER A 129 -2.60 -10.14 16.33
CA SER A 129 -2.43 -10.60 17.72
C SER A 129 -3.63 -11.41 18.20
N SER A 130 -4.86 -10.96 17.91
CA SER A 130 -6.08 -11.70 18.27
C SER A 130 -6.18 -13.05 17.56
N LEU A 131 -5.88 -13.08 16.26
CA LEU A 131 -5.87 -14.31 15.46
C LEU A 131 -4.77 -15.28 15.94
N ALA A 132 -3.57 -14.76 16.21
CA ALA A 132 -2.45 -15.57 16.74
C ALA A 132 -2.81 -16.22 18.07
N ASN A 133 -3.47 -15.49 18.97
CA ASN A 133 -3.95 -16.04 20.24
C ASN A 133 -5.02 -17.13 20.02
N MET A 134 -5.91 -16.93 19.03
CA MET A 134 -6.96 -17.90 18.73
C MET A 134 -6.41 -19.20 18.10
N PHE A 135 -5.40 -19.08 17.24
CA PHE A 135 -4.75 -20.23 16.59
C PHE A 135 -3.62 -20.85 17.42
N GLY A 136 -3.20 -20.20 18.50
CA GLY A 136 -2.04 -20.63 19.30
C GLY A 136 -0.70 -20.47 18.57
N ARG A 137 -0.69 -19.88 17.37
CA ARG A 137 0.49 -19.65 16.51
C ARG A 137 0.33 -18.41 15.67
N ASP A 138 1.43 -17.69 15.40
CA ASP A 138 1.42 -16.46 14.61
C ASP A 138 1.33 -16.69 13.09
N ALA A 139 1.93 -17.78 12.58
CA ALA A 139 2.02 -18.03 11.14
C ALA A 139 0.66 -18.06 10.39
N PRO A 140 -0.40 -18.72 10.88
CA PRO A 140 -1.70 -18.66 10.22
C PRO A 140 -2.29 -17.24 10.20
N ALA A 141 -2.09 -16.46 11.26
CA ALA A 141 -2.55 -15.08 11.33
C ALA A 141 -1.81 -14.19 10.32
N ALA A 142 -0.50 -14.40 10.17
CA ALA A 142 0.30 -13.71 9.16
C ALA A 142 -0.16 -14.02 7.74
N LEU A 143 -0.41 -15.30 7.42
CA LEU A 143 -0.88 -15.72 6.09
C LEU A 143 -2.26 -15.11 5.75
N ILE A 144 -3.17 -15.05 6.72
CA ILE A 144 -4.48 -14.39 6.51
C ILE A 144 -4.27 -12.91 6.19
N GLU A 145 -3.40 -12.22 6.91
CA GLU A 145 -3.07 -10.82 6.67
C GLU A 145 -2.47 -10.61 5.27
N ASP A 146 -1.58 -11.51 4.84
CA ASP A 146 -0.97 -11.48 3.51
C ASP A 146 -2.01 -11.60 2.41
N VAL A 147 -2.91 -12.59 2.51
CA VAL A 147 -3.99 -12.78 1.55
C VAL A 147 -4.91 -11.56 1.52
N VAL A 148 -5.31 -11.04 2.68
CA VAL A 148 -6.16 -9.84 2.77
C VAL A 148 -5.48 -8.64 2.12
N GLY A 149 -4.18 -8.41 2.38
CA GLY A 149 -3.42 -7.32 1.78
C GLY A 149 -3.33 -7.43 0.25
N ILE A 150 -3.02 -8.61 -0.28
CA ILE A 150 -2.91 -8.86 -1.72
C ILE A 150 -4.28 -8.70 -2.40
N VAL A 151 -5.33 -9.32 -1.85
CA VAL A 151 -6.68 -9.23 -2.42
C VAL A 151 -7.19 -7.79 -2.40
N ALA A 152 -7.02 -7.09 -1.29
CA ALA A 152 -7.41 -5.68 -1.19
C ALA A 152 -6.67 -4.81 -2.21
N ALA A 153 -5.35 -4.97 -2.36
CA ALA A 153 -4.56 -4.26 -3.36
C ALA A 153 -5.04 -4.55 -4.78
N ALA A 154 -5.31 -5.81 -5.11
CA ALA A 154 -5.81 -6.21 -6.43
C ALA A 154 -7.19 -5.58 -6.72
N LEU A 155 -8.11 -5.60 -5.77
CA LEU A 155 -9.44 -4.99 -5.91
C LEU A 155 -9.34 -3.48 -6.12
N ILE A 156 -8.46 -2.79 -5.39
CA ILE A 156 -8.21 -1.36 -5.56
C ILE A 156 -7.72 -1.08 -6.99
N VAL A 157 -6.72 -1.82 -7.46
CA VAL A 157 -6.14 -1.65 -8.79
C VAL A 157 -7.17 -1.92 -9.90
N VAL A 158 -7.96 -2.99 -9.79
CA VAL A 158 -9.04 -3.29 -10.74
C VAL A 158 -10.10 -2.20 -10.74
N SER A 159 -10.42 -1.62 -9.58
CA SER A 159 -11.37 -0.50 -9.48
C SER A 159 -10.89 0.76 -10.23
N MET A 160 -9.58 0.91 -10.45
CA MET A 160 -9.01 2.03 -11.20
C MET A 160 -9.15 1.86 -12.73
N HIS A 161 -9.30 0.64 -13.23
CA HIS A 161 -9.44 0.37 -14.66
C HIS A 161 -10.75 0.96 -15.24
N GLY A 162 -11.72 1.29 -14.41
CA GLY A 162 -13.02 1.84 -14.81
C GLY A 162 -13.18 3.37 -14.64
N PHE A 163 -12.10 4.08 -14.27
CA PHE A 163 -12.03 5.53 -14.19
C PHE A 163 -11.24 6.07 -15.38
#